data_02a800bd08fab5bfa791f06526a8e737
#
_entry.id   02a800bd08fab5bfa791f06526a8e737
#
_cell.length_a   1.000
_cell.length_b   1.000
_cell.length_c   1.000
_cell.angle_alpha   90.00
_cell.angle_beta   90.00
_cell.angle_gamma   90.00
#
_symmetry.space_group_name_H-M   'P 1'
#
loop_
_entity.id
_entity.type
_entity.pdbx_description
1 polymer ?
#
loop_
_entity_poly.entity_id
_entity_poly.type
_entity_poly.pdbx_seq_one_letter_code
_entity_poly.pdbx_strand_id
1 'polypeptide(L)'
;DTADSREFTSLLEEHPEYREIFGDFTYFENTTGAYTSTLNAIPFILSGEWYENEGSFQDYLDRVYREAPLWKELKSRNYQIDLYEDDIRAQDASIVDNFDNVYFTKVTPVSYLELAKQELKLVGFRYAPYDLKRYCVIKEVYFNELRESHPEGSDSKAFTADNTAFKEDLAGQGVVMDETGNRFKFIHLNGAHAPFIYDKDANVIGVEQGSYRQSMEASITLAANYIQALKDSGAYDNTALIVMADHGYNGSLDESGEEAWMRQCPLLLIKGMGETHDTMQISQAPISFEDLQEAYVRLLDG
;
A
#
# COMPACT_ATOMS: atom_id res chain seq x y z
N ASP A 1 -0.51 1.54 4.35
CA ASP A 1 -1.41 2.69 4.10
C ASP A 1 -1.47 3.58 5.33
N THR A 2 -1.57 4.91 5.14
CA THR A 2 -1.79 5.96 6.16
C THR A 2 -0.81 6.02 7.35
N ALA A 3 0.35 5.40 7.33
CA ALA A 3 1.32 5.52 8.41
C ALA A 3 1.98 6.92 8.38
N ASP A 4 1.87 7.66 9.50
CA ASP A 4 2.36 9.05 9.60
C ASP A 4 3.66 9.12 10.42
N SER A 5 4.65 9.84 9.90
CA SER A 5 5.97 10.02 10.53
C SER A 5 5.88 10.63 11.93
N ARG A 6 4.92 11.51 12.19
CA ARG A 6 4.76 12.15 13.49
C ARG A 6 4.35 11.13 14.56
N GLU A 7 3.44 10.23 14.22
CA GLU A 7 3.04 9.14 15.11
C GLU A 7 4.17 8.14 15.29
N PHE A 8 4.91 7.83 14.21
CA PHE A 8 6.08 6.97 14.30
C PHE A 8 7.16 7.55 15.21
N THR A 9 7.47 8.85 15.10
CA THR A 9 8.40 9.55 16.00
C THR A 9 7.94 9.46 17.46
N SER A 10 6.65 9.71 17.74
CA SER A 10 6.08 9.56 19.09
C SER A 10 6.23 8.13 19.62
N LEU A 11 5.98 7.13 18.77
CA LEU A 11 6.18 5.72 19.14
C LEU A 11 7.64 5.38 19.43
N LEU A 12 8.60 5.94 18.67
CA LEU A 12 10.03 5.73 18.91
C LEU A 12 10.53 6.35 20.22
N GLU A 13 9.87 7.41 20.71
CA GLU A 13 10.18 8.03 22.01
C GLU A 13 9.66 7.18 23.16
N GLU A 14 8.48 6.59 23.04
CA GLU A 14 7.84 5.78 24.08
C GLU A 14 8.34 4.31 24.06
N HIS A 15 8.71 3.79 22.87
CA HIS A 15 9.12 2.43 22.59
C HIS A 15 10.49 2.39 21.92
N PRO A 16 11.60 2.63 22.66
CA PRO A 16 12.94 2.64 22.08
C PRO A 16 13.34 1.35 21.37
N GLU A 17 12.72 0.23 21.73
CA GLU A 17 12.91 -1.08 21.12
C GLU A 17 12.56 -1.10 19.62
N TYR A 18 11.69 -0.22 19.14
CA TYR A 18 11.40 -0.11 17.71
C TYR A 18 12.59 0.37 16.89
N ARG A 19 13.52 1.10 17.52
CA ARG A 19 14.79 1.49 16.86
C ARG A 19 15.68 0.29 16.56
N GLU A 20 15.60 -0.77 17.36
CA GLU A 20 16.37 -2.00 17.16
C GLU A 20 15.84 -2.79 15.95
N ILE A 21 14.50 -2.77 15.72
CA ILE A 21 13.86 -3.41 14.56
C ILE A 21 14.40 -2.83 13.26
N PHE A 22 14.51 -1.50 13.21
CA PHE A 22 14.95 -0.75 12.04
C PHE A 22 16.42 -0.30 12.14
N GLY A 23 17.25 -1.05 12.86
CA GLY A 23 18.65 -0.68 13.16
C GLY A 23 19.46 -0.30 11.92
N ASP A 24 19.28 -1.06 10.83
CA ASP A 24 20.01 -0.85 9.56
C ASP A 24 19.34 0.15 8.61
N PHE A 25 18.26 0.82 9.05
CA PHE A 25 17.52 1.75 8.21
C PHE A 25 17.89 3.22 8.50
N THR A 26 17.73 4.04 7.48
CA THR A 26 17.63 5.49 7.61
C THR A 26 16.16 5.90 7.62
N TYR A 27 15.70 6.49 8.71
CA TYR A 27 14.38 7.09 8.86
C TYR A 27 14.42 8.56 8.40
N PHE A 28 13.57 8.92 7.46
CA PHE A 28 13.41 10.28 6.96
C PHE A 28 12.23 10.95 7.65
N GLU A 29 12.52 11.77 8.66
CA GLU A 29 11.49 12.38 9.51
C GLU A 29 10.69 13.48 8.80
N ASN A 30 11.34 14.19 7.84
CA ASN A 30 10.75 15.34 7.11
C ASN A 30 10.29 14.93 5.70
N THR A 31 9.40 13.95 5.62
CA THR A 31 8.88 13.46 4.34
C THR A 31 7.61 14.19 3.94
N THR A 32 7.46 14.48 2.66
CA THR A 32 6.25 15.04 2.05
C THR A 32 5.72 14.08 0.98
N GLY A 33 4.46 13.63 1.14
CA GLY A 33 3.77 12.83 0.13
C GLY A 33 3.32 13.66 -1.08
N ALA A 34 3.03 12.99 -2.19
CA ALA A 34 2.51 13.63 -3.40
C ALA A 34 0.99 13.84 -3.33
N TYR A 35 0.27 12.86 -2.80
CA TYR A 35 -1.18 12.85 -2.73
C TYR A 35 -1.66 12.49 -1.32
N THR A 36 -2.92 12.79 -1.05
CA THR A 36 -3.59 12.56 0.24
C THR A 36 -4.56 11.39 0.20
N SER A 37 -4.52 10.60 -0.84
CA SER A 37 -5.41 9.45 -1.08
C SER A 37 -4.67 8.37 -1.84
N THR A 38 -4.82 7.13 -1.40
CA THR A 38 -4.24 5.91 -1.97
C THR A 38 -4.45 5.81 -3.47
N LEU A 39 -5.66 6.15 -3.94
CA LEU A 39 -6.03 6.06 -5.35
C LEU A 39 -5.07 6.80 -6.29
N ASN A 40 -4.54 7.94 -5.86
CA ASN A 40 -3.59 8.76 -6.63
C ASN A 40 -2.15 8.54 -6.16
N ALA A 41 -1.95 8.23 -4.88
CA ALA A 41 -0.63 8.09 -4.29
C ALA A 41 0.11 6.87 -4.84
N ILE A 42 -0.54 5.71 -4.91
CA ILE A 42 0.11 4.48 -5.40
C ILE A 42 0.57 4.61 -6.85
N PRO A 43 -0.25 5.04 -7.83
CA PRO A 43 0.22 5.25 -9.19
C PRO A 43 1.41 6.22 -9.27
N PHE A 44 1.40 7.28 -8.46
CA PHE A 44 2.50 8.23 -8.40
C PHE A 44 3.77 7.59 -7.83
N ILE A 45 3.70 6.87 -6.72
CA ILE A 45 4.82 6.15 -6.11
C ILE A 45 5.48 5.20 -7.13
N LEU A 46 4.68 4.52 -7.93
CA LEU A 46 5.16 3.57 -8.92
C LEU A 46 5.72 4.21 -10.19
N SER A 47 5.29 5.43 -10.55
CA SER A 47 5.66 6.05 -11.83
C SER A 47 6.42 7.36 -11.72
N GLY A 48 6.21 8.14 -10.66
CA GLY A 48 6.62 9.53 -10.56
C GLY A 48 5.77 10.50 -11.39
N GLU A 49 4.70 10.03 -12.04
CA GLU A 49 3.84 10.85 -12.89
C GLU A 49 2.68 11.46 -12.12
N TRP A 50 2.52 12.79 -12.21
CA TRP A 50 1.33 13.47 -11.72
C TRP A 50 0.12 13.23 -12.63
N TYR A 51 -1.05 13.06 -12.03
CA TYR A 51 -2.30 13.15 -12.76
C TYR A 51 -2.72 14.62 -12.89
N GLU A 52 -2.48 15.22 -14.03
CA GLU A 52 -2.73 16.64 -14.30
C GLU A 52 -4.17 16.95 -14.75
N ASN A 53 -5.09 16.00 -14.63
CA ASN A 53 -6.46 16.05 -15.16
C ASN A 53 -6.54 16.23 -16.69
N GLU A 54 -5.49 15.85 -17.40
CA GLU A 54 -5.48 15.77 -18.86
C GLU A 54 -5.90 14.36 -19.28
N GLY A 55 -7.09 14.25 -19.84
CA GLY A 55 -7.68 12.96 -20.21
C GLY A 55 -8.43 12.26 -19.06
N SER A 56 -8.76 10.98 -19.24
CA SER A 56 -9.42 10.21 -18.19
C SER A 56 -8.42 9.69 -17.16
N PHE A 57 -8.89 9.59 -15.90
CA PHE A 57 -8.08 8.98 -14.85
C PHE A 57 -7.77 7.51 -15.16
N GLN A 58 -8.66 6.81 -15.87
CA GLN A 58 -8.43 5.43 -16.32
C GLN A 58 -7.26 5.35 -17.31
N ASP A 59 -7.17 6.26 -18.27
CA ASP A 59 -6.05 6.29 -19.23
C ASP A 59 -4.71 6.54 -18.52
N TYR A 60 -4.73 7.37 -17.46
CA TYR A 60 -3.57 7.60 -16.62
C TYR A 60 -3.16 6.32 -15.88
N LEU A 61 -4.09 5.61 -15.23
CA LEU A 61 -3.80 4.34 -14.56
C LEU A 61 -3.25 3.30 -15.54
N ASP A 62 -3.92 3.10 -16.66
CA ASP A 62 -3.48 2.13 -17.69
C ASP A 62 -2.07 2.45 -18.19
N ARG A 63 -1.74 3.73 -18.38
CA ARG A 63 -0.39 4.16 -18.75
C ARG A 63 0.64 3.89 -17.66
N VAL A 64 0.36 4.22 -16.41
CA VAL A 64 1.26 3.99 -15.27
C VAL A 64 1.64 2.52 -15.17
N TYR A 65 0.66 1.62 -15.11
CA TYR A 65 0.93 0.20 -14.95
C TYR A 65 1.55 -0.44 -16.21
N ARG A 66 1.37 0.15 -17.40
CA ARG A 66 1.95 -0.34 -18.64
C ARG A 66 3.34 0.20 -18.92
N GLU A 67 3.60 1.50 -18.65
CA GLU A 67 4.72 2.22 -19.24
C GLU A 67 5.65 2.92 -18.24
N ALA A 68 5.39 2.83 -16.92
CA ALA A 68 6.22 3.54 -15.95
C ALA A 68 7.72 3.25 -16.17
N PRO A 69 8.58 4.27 -16.01
CA PRO A 69 10.03 4.12 -16.15
C PRO A 69 10.60 3.02 -15.27
N LEU A 70 10.07 2.86 -14.06
CA LEU A 70 10.49 1.83 -13.10
C LEU A 70 10.39 0.42 -13.68
N TRP A 71 9.29 0.10 -14.38
CA TRP A 71 9.14 -1.23 -14.99
C TRP A 71 10.16 -1.50 -16.06
N LYS A 72 10.48 -0.50 -16.88
CA LYS A 72 11.51 -0.60 -17.92
C LYS A 72 12.90 -0.82 -17.33
N GLU A 73 13.20 -0.10 -16.25
CA GLU A 73 14.48 -0.20 -15.55
C GLU A 73 14.64 -1.59 -14.92
N LEU A 74 13.63 -2.07 -14.16
CA LEU A 74 13.63 -3.39 -13.55
C LEU A 74 13.80 -4.51 -14.59
N LYS A 75 13.04 -4.45 -15.68
CA LYS A 75 13.12 -5.45 -16.75
C LYS A 75 14.47 -5.43 -17.46
N SER A 76 15.06 -4.26 -17.68
CA SER A 76 16.40 -4.14 -18.31
C SER A 76 17.48 -4.82 -17.48
N ARG A 77 17.26 -4.95 -16.17
CA ARG A 77 18.13 -5.62 -15.20
C ARG A 77 17.71 -7.05 -14.87
N ASN A 78 16.75 -7.61 -15.61
CA ASN A 78 16.21 -8.97 -15.44
C ASN A 78 15.56 -9.21 -14.07
N TYR A 79 14.89 -8.21 -13.49
CA TYR A 79 14.07 -8.41 -12.32
C TYR A 79 12.73 -9.05 -12.69
N GLN A 80 12.29 -9.98 -11.88
CA GLN A 80 10.88 -10.36 -11.79
C GLN A 80 10.15 -9.32 -10.95
N ILE A 81 8.91 -9.00 -11.32
CA ILE A 81 8.15 -7.91 -10.71
C ILE A 81 6.84 -8.45 -10.16
N ASP A 82 6.71 -8.44 -8.84
CA ASP A 82 5.51 -8.87 -8.14
C ASP A 82 4.81 -7.67 -7.49
N LEU A 83 3.51 -7.51 -7.78
CA LEU A 83 2.64 -6.55 -7.12
C LEU A 83 1.69 -7.28 -6.18
N TYR A 84 1.66 -6.87 -4.92
CA TYR A 84 0.71 -7.29 -3.90
C TYR A 84 -0.12 -6.08 -3.50
N GLU A 85 -1.15 -5.83 -4.27
CA GLU A 85 -2.08 -4.71 -4.13
C GLU A 85 -3.50 -5.24 -4.33
N ASP A 86 -4.43 -4.76 -3.50
CA ASP A 86 -5.79 -5.29 -3.47
C ASP A 86 -6.59 -4.98 -4.74
N ASP A 87 -6.36 -3.80 -5.33
CA ASP A 87 -7.10 -3.33 -6.50
C ASP A 87 -6.19 -2.59 -7.48
N ILE A 88 -5.60 -3.33 -8.43
CA ILE A 88 -4.99 -2.73 -9.61
C ILE A 88 -6.13 -2.25 -10.50
N ARG A 89 -6.45 -0.97 -10.42
CA ARG A 89 -7.60 -0.38 -11.13
C ARG A 89 -7.37 -0.13 -12.62
N ALA A 90 -6.21 -0.47 -13.14
CA ALA A 90 -5.96 -0.46 -14.58
C ALA A 90 -6.84 -1.48 -15.31
N GLN A 91 -7.30 -1.12 -16.49
CA GLN A 91 -8.21 -1.95 -17.29
C GLN A 91 -7.57 -2.54 -18.57
N ASP A 92 -6.39 -2.04 -18.92
CA ASP A 92 -5.65 -2.55 -20.07
C ASP A 92 -5.07 -3.93 -19.76
N ALA A 93 -5.55 -4.94 -20.48
CA ALA A 93 -5.10 -6.33 -20.29
C ALA A 93 -3.60 -6.54 -20.51
N SER A 94 -2.94 -5.68 -21.29
CA SER A 94 -1.51 -5.79 -21.58
C SER A 94 -0.61 -5.48 -20.39
N ILE A 95 -1.14 -4.90 -19.31
CA ILE A 95 -0.35 -4.62 -18.09
C ILE A 95 0.19 -5.90 -17.45
N VAL A 96 -0.50 -7.05 -17.62
CA VAL A 96 -0.01 -8.34 -17.08
C VAL A 96 1.37 -8.72 -17.63
N ASP A 97 1.74 -8.21 -18.79
CA ASP A 97 3.07 -8.47 -19.39
C ASP A 97 4.22 -7.83 -18.57
N ASN A 98 3.88 -6.92 -17.65
CA ASN A 98 4.87 -6.28 -16.79
C ASN A 98 5.12 -7.05 -15.50
N PHE A 99 4.19 -7.86 -15.04
CA PHE A 99 4.18 -8.41 -13.68
C PHE A 99 4.08 -9.93 -13.69
N ASP A 100 4.84 -10.58 -12.82
CA ASP A 100 4.92 -12.03 -12.75
C ASP A 100 3.77 -12.65 -11.94
N ASN A 101 3.11 -11.88 -11.10
CA ASN A 101 2.01 -12.34 -10.23
C ASN A 101 0.67 -11.67 -10.48
N VAL A 102 0.56 -10.80 -11.49
CA VAL A 102 -0.69 -10.10 -11.81
C VAL A 102 -1.41 -10.85 -12.93
N TYR A 103 -2.73 -11.01 -12.75
CA TYR A 103 -3.61 -11.61 -13.73
C TYR A 103 -4.93 -10.84 -13.78
N PHE A 104 -5.56 -10.79 -14.95
CA PHE A 104 -6.90 -10.23 -15.05
C PHE A 104 -7.94 -11.26 -14.65
N THR A 105 -8.85 -10.82 -13.79
CA THR A 105 -10.04 -11.58 -13.45
C THR A 105 -11.20 -11.09 -14.30
N LYS A 106 -11.96 -12.02 -14.86
CA LYS A 106 -13.24 -11.68 -15.45
C LYS A 106 -14.25 -11.47 -14.32
N VAL A 107 -14.65 -10.24 -14.10
CA VAL A 107 -15.69 -9.91 -13.13
C VAL A 107 -17.05 -10.05 -13.81
N THR A 108 -17.92 -10.89 -13.23
CA THR A 108 -19.30 -11.01 -13.65
C THR A 108 -20.24 -10.68 -12.50
N PRO A 109 -21.41 -10.09 -12.76
CA PRO A 109 -22.38 -9.90 -11.70
C PRO A 109 -22.99 -11.26 -11.30
N VAL A 110 -23.08 -11.51 -10.00
CA VAL A 110 -23.74 -12.69 -9.43
C VAL A 110 -25.19 -12.75 -9.90
N SER A 111 -25.82 -11.58 -10.07
CA SER A 111 -27.18 -11.47 -10.58
C SER A 111 -27.37 -10.17 -11.36
N TYR A 112 -27.66 -10.27 -12.66
CA TYR A 112 -27.99 -9.10 -13.48
C TYR A 112 -29.25 -8.37 -13.01
N LEU A 113 -30.20 -9.08 -12.40
CA LEU A 113 -31.40 -8.47 -11.86
C LEU A 113 -31.10 -7.59 -10.65
N GLU A 114 -30.25 -8.08 -9.75
CA GLU A 114 -29.83 -7.29 -8.59
C GLU A 114 -28.94 -6.11 -9.01
N LEU A 115 -28.04 -6.30 -9.96
CA LEU A 115 -27.27 -5.19 -10.55
C LEU A 115 -28.19 -4.12 -11.11
N ALA A 116 -29.17 -4.48 -11.95
CA ALA A 116 -30.13 -3.55 -12.52
C ALA A 116 -30.95 -2.81 -11.43
N LYS A 117 -31.30 -3.46 -10.32
CA LYS A 117 -31.95 -2.81 -9.19
C LYS A 117 -31.07 -1.75 -8.54
N GLN A 118 -29.79 -2.02 -8.35
CA GLN A 118 -28.85 -1.04 -7.78
C GLN A 118 -28.64 0.14 -8.75
N GLU A 119 -28.51 -0.13 -10.04
CA GLU A 119 -28.42 0.94 -11.05
C GLU A 119 -29.70 1.80 -11.11
N LEU A 120 -30.88 1.20 -10.99
CA LEU A 120 -32.14 1.96 -10.90
C LEU A 120 -32.21 2.83 -9.64
N LYS A 121 -31.66 2.36 -8.51
CA LYS A 121 -31.51 3.24 -7.32
C LYS A 121 -30.57 4.40 -7.59
N LEU A 122 -29.48 4.19 -8.32
CA LEU A 122 -28.55 5.27 -8.71
C LEU A 122 -29.26 6.33 -9.56
N VAL A 123 -30.01 5.87 -10.56
CA VAL A 123 -30.85 6.74 -11.39
C VAL A 123 -31.88 7.49 -10.54
N GLY A 124 -32.55 6.78 -9.63
CA GLY A 124 -33.51 7.38 -8.69
C GLY A 124 -32.86 8.42 -7.78
N PHE A 125 -31.67 8.13 -7.22
CA PHE A 125 -30.91 9.09 -6.41
C PHE A 125 -30.56 10.37 -7.19
N ARG A 126 -30.20 10.23 -8.47
CA ARG A 126 -29.83 11.37 -9.33
C ARG A 126 -31.02 12.22 -9.73
N TYR A 127 -32.14 11.61 -10.09
CA TYR A 127 -33.25 12.28 -10.75
C TYR A 127 -34.53 12.46 -9.91
N ALA A 128 -34.69 11.73 -8.80
CA ALA A 128 -35.86 11.86 -7.95
C ALA A 128 -35.86 13.20 -7.19
N PRO A 129 -37.04 13.72 -6.84
CA PRO A 129 -37.19 14.85 -5.91
C PRO A 129 -36.46 14.55 -4.59
N TYR A 130 -35.95 15.61 -3.93
CA TYR A 130 -35.12 15.51 -2.75
C TYR A 130 -35.68 14.56 -1.68
N ASP A 131 -36.97 14.69 -1.36
CA ASP A 131 -37.61 13.90 -0.32
C ASP A 131 -37.69 12.40 -0.63
N LEU A 132 -37.59 12.02 -1.91
CA LEU A 132 -37.57 10.63 -2.35
C LEU A 132 -36.17 10.02 -2.45
N LYS A 133 -35.13 10.84 -2.44
CA LYS A 133 -33.73 10.36 -2.55
C LYS A 133 -33.33 9.39 -1.42
N ARG A 134 -33.92 9.55 -0.23
CA ARG A 134 -33.70 8.65 0.92
C ARG A 134 -34.05 7.19 0.64
N TYR A 135 -34.91 6.91 -0.31
CA TYR A 135 -35.25 5.54 -0.72
C TYR A 135 -34.33 4.97 -1.79
N CYS A 136 -33.47 5.82 -2.34
CA CYS A 136 -32.53 5.47 -3.40
C CYS A 136 -31.07 5.52 -2.91
N VAL A 137 -30.84 5.36 -1.61
CA VAL A 137 -29.50 5.35 -1.04
C VAL A 137 -28.72 4.14 -1.56
N ILE A 138 -27.51 4.41 -2.01
CA ILE A 138 -26.57 3.40 -2.52
C ILE A 138 -25.36 3.40 -1.62
N LYS A 139 -24.82 2.21 -1.37
CA LYS A 139 -23.55 2.00 -0.71
C LYS A 139 -22.66 1.17 -1.64
N GLU A 140 -21.37 1.46 -1.65
CA GLU A 140 -20.39 0.74 -2.46
C GLU A 140 -20.42 -0.77 -2.17
N VAL A 141 -20.58 -1.16 -0.92
CA VAL A 141 -20.69 -2.56 -0.50
C VAL A 141 -21.76 -3.35 -1.26
N TYR A 142 -22.84 -2.71 -1.67
CA TYR A 142 -23.90 -3.41 -2.44
C TYR A 142 -23.47 -3.80 -3.85
N PHE A 143 -22.51 -3.08 -4.43
CA PHE A 143 -21.92 -3.44 -5.72
C PHE A 143 -20.82 -4.49 -5.55
N ASN A 144 -20.05 -4.41 -4.48
CA ASN A 144 -19.00 -5.39 -4.18
C ASN A 144 -19.60 -6.78 -3.93
N GLU A 145 -20.72 -6.87 -3.20
CA GLU A 145 -21.45 -8.12 -2.99
C GLU A 145 -22.05 -8.74 -4.28
N LEU A 146 -22.18 -7.94 -5.34
CA LEU A 146 -22.67 -8.40 -6.64
C LEU A 146 -21.56 -8.82 -7.61
N ARG A 147 -20.30 -8.71 -7.21
CA ARG A 147 -19.14 -9.06 -8.04
C ARG A 147 -18.71 -10.48 -7.72
N GLU A 148 -18.66 -11.33 -8.73
CA GLU A 148 -18.00 -12.61 -8.68
C GLU A 148 -16.76 -12.58 -9.57
N SER A 149 -15.60 -12.78 -8.96
CA SER A 149 -14.33 -12.81 -9.68
C SER A 149 -14.01 -14.25 -10.05
N HIS A 150 -13.79 -14.49 -11.34
CA HIS A 150 -13.36 -15.78 -11.85
C HIS A 150 -11.88 -15.66 -12.25
N PRO A 151 -10.95 -16.15 -11.46
CA PRO A 151 -9.56 -16.23 -11.89
C PRO A 151 -9.45 -17.23 -13.04
N GLU A 152 -9.06 -16.75 -14.23
CA GLU A 152 -8.66 -17.63 -15.31
C GLU A 152 -7.23 -18.08 -15.08
N GLY A 153 -7.09 -19.11 -14.26
CA GLY A 153 -5.84 -19.85 -14.10
C GLY A 153 -4.73 -19.05 -13.45
N SER A 154 -4.17 -19.52 -12.49
CA SER A 154 -2.95 -19.32 -11.74
C SER A 154 -3.17 -19.06 -10.27
N ASP A 155 -2.17 -19.45 -9.57
CA ASP A 155 -2.09 -19.43 -8.15
C ASP A 155 -2.32 -18.02 -7.62
N SER A 156 -3.04 -17.97 -6.55
CA SER A 156 -3.31 -16.76 -5.80
C SER A 156 -2.00 -16.05 -5.43
N LYS A 157 -2.06 -14.74 -5.31
CA LYS A 157 -1.02 -13.93 -4.67
C LYS A 157 -0.61 -14.60 -3.36
N ALA A 158 0.69 -14.67 -3.10
CA ALA A 158 1.19 -15.26 -1.85
C ALA A 158 0.74 -14.45 -0.62
N PHE A 159 0.60 -13.13 -0.77
CA PHE A 159 0.10 -12.22 0.26
C PHE A 159 -0.99 -11.33 -0.32
N THR A 160 -1.89 -10.86 0.54
CA THR A 160 -2.94 -9.90 0.17
C THR A 160 -2.64 -8.53 0.76
N ALA A 161 -3.42 -7.52 0.42
CA ALA A 161 -3.37 -6.21 1.07
C ALA A 161 -3.95 -6.23 2.50
N ASP A 162 -4.64 -7.32 2.90
CA ASP A 162 -5.16 -7.51 4.24
C ASP A 162 -4.05 -7.85 5.24
N ASN A 163 -3.98 -7.09 6.33
CA ASN A 163 -2.96 -7.24 7.36
C ASN A 163 -2.95 -8.63 8.00
N THR A 164 -4.13 -9.24 8.20
CA THR A 164 -4.27 -10.56 8.84
C THR A 164 -3.76 -11.65 7.92
N ALA A 165 -4.20 -11.65 6.66
CA ALA A 165 -3.76 -12.62 5.67
C ALA A 165 -2.23 -12.52 5.45
N PHE A 166 -1.69 -11.30 5.37
CA PHE A 166 -0.23 -11.11 5.26
C PHE A 166 0.52 -11.72 6.45
N LYS A 167 0.04 -11.47 7.69
CA LYS A 167 0.62 -12.02 8.91
C LYS A 167 0.59 -13.55 8.91
N GLU A 168 -0.56 -14.13 8.56
CA GLU A 168 -0.76 -15.59 8.55
C GLU A 168 0.07 -16.27 7.48
N ASP A 169 0.10 -15.73 6.27
CA ASP A 169 0.90 -16.25 5.16
C ASP A 169 2.40 -16.19 5.48
N LEU A 170 2.86 -15.06 6.04
CA LEU A 170 4.25 -14.90 6.44
C LEU A 170 4.65 -15.89 7.54
N ALA A 171 3.79 -16.10 8.54
CA ALA A 171 4.02 -17.06 9.61
C ALA A 171 4.01 -18.51 9.09
N GLY A 172 3.20 -18.81 8.08
CA GLY A 172 3.05 -20.16 7.51
C GLY A 172 4.14 -20.53 6.49
N GLN A 173 4.48 -19.60 5.59
CA GLN A 173 5.38 -19.85 4.46
C GLN A 173 6.73 -19.16 4.60
N GLY A 174 6.83 -18.11 5.42
CA GLY A 174 8.01 -17.28 5.49
C GLY A 174 8.28 -16.53 4.17
N VAL A 175 9.53 -16.11 3.98
CA VAL A 175 9.99 -15.57 2.71
C VAL A 175 10.57 -16.72 1.88
N VAL A 176 9.91 -17.01 0.75
CA VAL A 176 10.39 -18.02 -0.19
C VAL A 176 11.48 -17.39 -1.05
N MET A 177 12.68 -17.99 -1.00
CA MET A 177 13.81 -17.62 -1.84
C MET A 177 13.70 -18.33 -3.20
N ASP A 178 13.79 -17.53 -4.26
CA ASP A 178 14.00 -18.08 -5.61
C ASP A 178 15.46 -17.85 -6.01
N GLU A 179 16.18 -18.91 -6.27
CA GLU A 179 17.60 -18.87 -6.66
C GLU A 179 17.79 -18.38 -8.11
N THR A 180 16.71 -18.16 -8.85
CA THR A 180 16.75 -17.98 -10.31
C THR A 180 16.90 -16.54 -10.78
N GLY A 181 16.85 -15.53 -9.91
CA GLY A 181 17.02 -14.15 -10.34
C GLY A 181 16.72 -13.07 -9.30
N ASN A 182 16.83 -11.82 -9.74
CA ASN A 182 16.49 -10.65 -8.94
C ASN A 182 14.97 -10.47 -8.92
N ARG A 183 14.43 -10.02 -7.79
CA ARG A 183 12.99 -9.83 -7.62
C ARG A 183 12.68 -8.46 -7.00
N PHE A 184 11.75 -7.75 -7.60
CA PHE A 184 11.13 -6.56 -7.04
C PHE A 184 9.75 -6.94 -6.51
N LYS A 185 9.46 -6.56 -5.28
CA LYS A 185 8.14 -6.76 -4.67
C LYS A 185 7.60 -5.42 -4.18
N PHE A 186 6.43 -5.05 -4.65
CA PHE A 186 5.64 -3.97 -4.08
C PHE A 186 4.50 -4.60 -3.28
N ILE A 187 4.48 -4.33 -1.97
CA ILE A 187 3.49 -4.89 -1.05
C ILE A 187 2.74 -3.75 -0.39
N HIS A 188 1.49 -3.53 -0.79
CA HIS A 188 0.62 -2.53 -0.20
C HIS A 188 -0.35 -3.21 0.76
N LEU A 189 -0.23 -2.88 2.04
CA LEU A 189 -1.08 -3.36 3.12
C LEU A 189 -2.06 -2.27 3.57
N ASN A 190 -3.21 -2.66 4.12
CA ASN A 190 -4.13 -1.72 4.77
C ASN A 190 -3.44 -0.93 5.89
N GLY A 191 -2.43 -1.51 6.52
CA GLY A 191 -1.57 -0.81 7.47
C GLY A 191 -2.35 -0.15 8.60
N ALA A 192 -2.20 1.16 8.73
CA ALA A 192 -2.86 1.97 9.75
C ALA A 192 -4.17 2.62 9.26
N HIS A 193 -4.72 2.20 8.11
CA HIS A 193 -5.98 2.72 7.59
C HIS A 193 -7.20 2.32 8.43
N ALA A 194 -8.18 3.22 8.53
CA ALA A 194 -9.47 2.92 9.15
C ALA A 194 -10.28 1.89 8.31
N PRO A 195 -11.11 1.04 8.93
CA PRO A 195 -11.44 1.01 10.36
C PRO A 195 -10.33 0.42 11.21
N PHE A 196 -10.11 1.01 12.40
CA PHE A 196 -9.06 0.55 13.32
C PHE A 196 -9.53 -0.70 14.07
N ILE A 197 -9.22 -1.85 13.54
CA ILE A 197 -9.70 -3.15 14.02
C ILE A 197 -8.62 -4.03 14.63
N TYR A 198 -7.39 -3.54 14.71
CA TYR A 198 -6.23 -4.30 15.16
C TYR A 198 -5.72 -3.84 16.53
N ASP A 199 -5.20 -4.78 17.31
CA ASP A 199 -4.30 -4.50 18.42
C ASP A 199 -2.86 -4.28 17.92
N LYS A 200 -1.94 -3.90 18.82
CA LYS A 200 -0.53 -3.66 18.50
C LYS A 200 0.21 -4.87 17.91
N ASP A 201 -0.27 -6.08 18.15
CA ASP A 201 0.31 -7.33 17.67
C ASP A 201 -0.33 -7.79 16.33
N ALA A 202 -1.07 -6.88 15.69
CA ALA A 202 -1.82 -7.12 14.45
C ALA A 202 -2.85 -8.27 14.55
N ASN A 203 -3.50 -8.44 15.71
CA ASN A 203 -4.63 -9.32 15.85
C ASN A 203 -5.93 -8.53 15.70
N VAL A 204 -6.94 -9.15 15.07
CA VAL A 204 -8.26 -8.52 14.93
C VAL A 204 -8.98 -8.50 16.27
N ILE A 205 -9.31 -7.29 16.75
CA ILE A 205 -10.07 -7.08 17.98
C ILE A 205 -11.51 -6.61 17.73
N GLY A 206 -11.80 -6.16 16.52
CA GLY A 206 -13.14 -5.76 16.09
C GLY A 206 -13.28 -4.26 15.81
N VAL A 207 -14.34 -3.92 15.09
CA VAL A 207 -14.65 -2.53 14.73
C VAL A 207 -14.90 -1.71 16.00
N GLU A 208 -14.38 -0.47 16.03
CA GLU A 208 -14.48 0.49 17.15
C GLU A 208 -13.73 0.06 18.45
N GLN A 209 -12.93 -0.99 18.42
CA GLN A 209 -12.13 -1.42 19.56
C GLN A 209 -10.66 -1.03 19.46
N GLY A 210 -10.19 -0.71 18.27
CA GLY A 210 -8.85 -0.25 17.99
C GLY A 210 -8.76 1.28 17.91
N SER A 211 -7.53 1.75 17.83
CA SER A 211 -7.19 3.16 17.59
C SER A 211 -6.21 3.27 16.44
N TYR A 212 -6.05 4.49 15.90
CA TYR A 212 -5.03 4.77 14.90
C TYR A 212 -3.63 4.36 15.40
N ARG A 213 -3.31 4.72 16.66
CA ARG A 213 -2.03 4.38 17.29
C ARG A 213 -1.78 2.86 17.35
N GLN A 214 -2.77 2.08 17.77
CA GLN A 214 -2.65 0.61 17.76
C GLN A 214 -2.47 0.05 16.36
N SER A 215 -3.11 0.64 15.35
CA SER A 215 -2.92 0.24 13.95
C SER A 215 -1.54 0.63 13.41
N MET A 216 -0.95 1.73 13.90
CA MET A 216 0.45 2.07 13.63
C MET A 216 1.41 1.04 14.25
N GLU A 217 1.20 0.66 15.52
CA GLU A 217 2.00 -0.38 16.19
C GLU A 217 1.84 -1.73 15.47
N ALA A 218 0.62 -2.09 15.02
CA ALA A 218 0.36 -3.27 14.21
C ALA A 218 1.17 -3.24 12.90
N SER A 219 1.24 -2.09 12.23
CA SER A 219 2.01 -1.92 11.00
C SER A 219 3.52 -2.09 11.22
N ILE A 220 4.05 -1.56 12.35
CA ILE A 220 5.44 -1.79 12.77
C ILE A 220 5.69 -3.27 13.02
N THR A 221 4.76 -3.95 13.69
CA THR A 221 4.84 -5.40 13.95
C THR A 221 4.88 -6.22 12.65
N LEU A 222 4.04 -5.87 11.68
CA LEU A 222 4.05 -6.54 10.36
C LEU A 222 5.38 -6.32 9.62
N ALA A 223 5.90 -5.10 9.63
CA ALA A 223 7.20 -4.78 9.05
C ALA A 223 8.34 -5.54 9.76
N ALA A 224 8.32 -5.59 11.10
CA ALA A 224 9.28 -6.35 11.91
C ALA A 224 9.26 -7.83 11.56
N ASN A 225 8.09 -8.43 11.44
CA ASN A 225 7.92 -9.84 11.07
C ASN A 225 8.49 -10.13 9.67
N TYR A 226 8.26 -9.22 8.72
CA TYR A 226 8.80 -9.37 7.37
C TYR A 226 10.32 -9.23 7.35
N ILE A 227 10.89 -8.24 8.06
CA ILE A 227 12.33 -8.08 8.22
C ILE A 227 12.95 -9.32 8.86
N GLN A 228 12.31 -9.88 9.90
CA GLN A 228 12.80 -11.09 10.55
C GLN A 228 12.75 -12.30 9.60
N ALA A 229 11.68 -12.47 8.84
CA ALA A 229 11.57 -13.53 7.84
C ALA A 229 12.65 -13.43 6.74
N LEU A 230 13.01 -12.20 6.32
CA LEU A 230 14.14 -11.97 5.42
C LEU A 230 15.48 -12.36 6.05
N LYS A 231 15.68 -12.05 7.34
CA LYS A 231 16.89 -12.49 8.08
C LYS A 231 16.96 -14.01 8.21
N ASP A 232 15.85 -14.64 8.55
CA ASP A 232 15.76 -16.10 8.71
C ASP A 232 15.99 -16.86 7.40
N SER A 233 15.57 -16.27 6.26
CA SER A 233 15.81 -16.83 4.93
C SER A 233 17.22 -16.57 4.39
N GLY A 234 18.01 -15.70 5.04
CA GLY A 234 19.31 -15.25 4.56
C GLY A 234 19.25 -14.22 3.41
N ALA A 235 18.07 -13.69 3.08
CA ALA A 235 17.90 -12.70 2.02
C ALA A 235 18.20 -11.27 2.44
N TYR A 236 18.20 -10.99 3.74
CA TYR A 236 18.17 -9.63 4.28
C TYR A 236 19.30 -8.74 3.77
N ASP A 237 20.54 -9.26 3.76
CA ASP A 237 21.72 -8.48 3.33
C ASP A 237 21.69 -8.15 1.84
N ASN A 238 21.08 -9.03 1.03
CA ASN A 238 20.95 -8.86 -0.41
C ASN A 238 19.65 -8.15 -0.82
N THR A 239 18.92 -7.59 0.13
CA THR A 239 17.64 -6.92 -0.11
C THR A 239 17.73 -5.43 0.25
N ALA A 240 17.46 -4.56 -0.72
CA ALA A 240 17.11 -3.18 -0.44
C ALA A 240 15.64 -3.12 0.00
N LEU A 241 15.37 -2.38 1.08
CA LEU A 241 14.04 -2.29 1.68
C LEU A 241 13.59 -0.84 1.78
N ILE A 242 12.37 -0.57 1.34
CA ILE A 242 11.67 0.68 1.59
C ILE A 242 10.42 0.33 2.39
N VAL A 243 10.34 0.83 3.62
CA VAL A 243 9.12 0.76 4.44
C VAL A 243 8.52 2.16 4.46
N MET A 244 7.34 2.31 3.86
CA MET A 244 6.74 3.62 3.67
C MET A 244 5.22 3.55 3.76
N ALA A 245 4.59 4.72 3.92
CA ALA A 245 3.17 4.90 3.68
C ALA A 245 2.95 5.50 2.29
N ASP A 246 1.79 5.28 1.72
CA ASP A 246 1.33 5.92 0.49
C ASP A 246 0.99 7.40 0.71
N HIS A 247 0.39 7.73 1.85
CA HIS A 247 0.14 9.10 2.34
C HIS A 247 0.11 9.12 3.87
N GLY A 248 0.10 10.32 4.46
CA GLY A 248 -0.01 10.49 5.90
C GLY A 248 -1.44 10.34 6.42
N TYR A 249 -1.60 10.44 7.72
CA TYR A 249 -2.89 10.31 8.38
C TYR A 249 -3.75 11.58 8.22
N ASN A 250 -5.01 11.38 7.82
CA ASN A 250 -5.98 12.46 7.58
C ASN A 250 -6.76 12.89 8.83
N GLY A 251 -6.64 12.17 9.94
CA GLY A 251 -7.32 12.47 11.20
C GLY A 251 -6.52 13.40 12.11
N SER A 252 -7.12 13.80 13.23
CA SER A 252 -6.42 14.52 14.28
C SER A 252 -5.55 13.54 15.08
N LEU A 253 -4.27 13.88 15.28
CA LEU A 253 -3.33 13.10 16.10
C LEU A 253 -3.38 13.52 17.58
N ASP A 254 -4.00 14.66 17.90
CA ASP A 254 -4.13 15.17 19.25
C ASP A 254 -5.54 15.71 19.55
N GLU A 255 -5.79 15.99 20.83
CA GLU A 255 -7.05 16.56 21.30
C GLU A 255 -7.22 18.06 20.92
N SER A 256 -6.19 18.71 20.37
CA SER A 256 -6.23 20.13 20.03
C SER A 256 -7.19 20.43 18.87
N GLY A 257 -7.58 19.42 18.09
CA GLY A 257 -8.46 19.57 16.96
C GLY A 257 -7.85 20.36 15.81
N GLU A 258 -6.54 20.64 15.82
CA GLU A 258 -5.86 21.14 14.64
C GLU A 258 -5.97 20.11 13.52
N GLU A 259 -6.49 20.56 12.39
CA GLU A 259 -6.77 19.71 11.24
C GLU A 259 -5.46 19.12 10.69
N ALA A 260 -5.13 17.92 11.15
CA ALA A 260 -3.91 17.19 10.77
C ALA A 260 -3.79 16.91 9.26
N TRP A 261 -4.92 16.96 8.52
CA TRP A 261 -4.94 16.81 7.07
C TRP A 261 -4.12 17.87 6.30
N MET A 262 -3.80 19.01 6.94
CA MET A 262 -2.98 20.06 6.32
C MET A 262 -1.47 19.73 6.27
N ARG A 263 -1.03 18.68 6.96
CA ARG A 263 0.38 18.25 7.00
C ARG A 263 0.47 16.74 7.01
N GLN A 264 0.25 16.13 5.88
CA GLN A 264 0.51 14.71 5.74
C GLN A 264 2.02 14.48 5.61
N CYS A 265 2.56 13.75 6.58
CA CYS A 265 3.96 13.35 6.62
C CYS A 265 4.03 11.82 6.53
N PRO A 266 3.94 11.22 5.34
CA PRO A 266 3.99 9.78 5.21
C PRO A 266 5.30 9.23 5.74
N LEU A 267 5.24 8.08 6.40
CA LEU A 267 6.41 7.36 6.89
C LEU A 267 7.34 6.99 5.73
N LEU A 268 8.64 7.11 5.94
CA LEU A 268 9.66 6.65 5.00
C LEU A 268 10.91 6.17 5.74
N LEU A 269 11.21 4.88 5.60
CA LEU A 269 12.45 4.26 6.05
C LEU A 269 13.08 3.54 4.87
N ILE A 270 14.37 3.69 4.68
CA ILE A 270 15.12 3.07 3.58
C ILE A 270 16.34 2.33 4.13
N LYS A 271 16.59 1.15 3.58
CA LYS A 271 17.81 0.35 3.76
C LYS A 271 18.31 -0.09 2.39
N GLY A 272 19.56 0.21 2.08
CA GLY A 272 20.25 -0.30 0.88
C GLY A 272 20.66 -1.77 1.01
N MET A 273 21.06 -2.38 -0.10
CA MET A 273 21.67 -3.73 -0.08
C MET A 273 22.98 -3.70 0.69
N GLY A 274 23.18 -4.65 1.61
CA GLY A 274 24.37 -4.73 2.46
C GLY A 274 24.57 -3.58 3.44
N GLU A 275 23.62 -2.64 3.53
CA GLU A 275 23.68 -1.52 4.47
C GLU A 275 23.48 -2.02 5.90
N THR A 276 24.39 -1.60 6.79
CA THR A 276 24.34 -1.93 8.21
C THR A 276 24.75 -0.72 9.03
N HIS A 277 24.07 -0.52 10.15
CA HIS A 277 24.35 0.54 11.12
C HIS A 277 24.35 0.00 12.53
N ASP A 278 25.06 0.68 13.44
CA ASP A 278 25.02 0.34 14.88
C ASP A 278 23.63 0.63 15.48
N THR A 279 22.93 1.64 14.94
CA THR A 279 21.57 2.01 15.31
C THR A 279 20.87 2.66 14.13
N MET A 280 19.53 2.65 14.13
CA MET A 280 18.72 3.36 13.16
C MET A 280 19.19 4.82 12.99
N GLN A 281 19.42 5.22 11.75
CA GLN A 281 19.79 6.60 11.41
C GLN A 281 18.52 7.45 11.29
N ILE A 282 18.59 8.73 11.72
CA ILE A 282 17.48 9.67 11.55
C ILE A 282 17.98 10.84 10.69
N SER A 283 17.33 11.03 9.55
CA SER A 283 17.62 12.12 8.63
C SER A 283 16.61 13.25 8.79
N GLN A 284 17.12 14.46 9.01
CA GLN A 284 16.33 15.69 9.05
C GLN A 284 16.24 16.37 7.66
N ALA A 285 16.85 15.79 6.64
CA ALA A 285 16.76 16.32 5.28
C ALA A 285 15.30 16.26 4.78
N PRO A 286 14.78 17.36 4.23
CA PRO A 286 13.47 17.32 3.58
C PRO A 286 13.54 16.41 2.35
N ILE A 287 12.58 15.52 2.23
CA ILE A 287 12.44 14.62 1.09
C ILE A 287 10.99 14.62 0.59
N SER A 288 10.84 14.62 -0.71
CA SER A 288 9.54 14.50 -1.37
C SER A 288 9.39 13.13 -2.03
N PHE A 289 8.17 12.65 -2.16
CA PHE A 289 7.90 11.46 -2.97
C PHE A 289 8.23 11.65 -4.47
N GLU A 290 8.47 12.88 -4.92
CA GLU A 290 9.06 13.14 -6.24
C GLU A 290 10.49 12.58 -6.37
N ASP A 291 11.20 12.43 -5.24
CA ASP A 291 12.56 11.90 -5.21
C ASP A 291 12.61 10.35 -5.27
N LEU A 292 11.46 9.66 -5.12
CA LEU A 292 11.43 8.20 -5.03
C LEU A 292 11.95 7.49 -6.29
N GLN A 293 11.67 8.03 -7.47
CA GLN A 293 12.12 7.41 -8.72
C GLN A 293 13.65 7.38 -8.80
N GLU A 294 14.32 8.45 -8.36
CA GLU A 294 15.78 8.49 -8.27
C GLU A 294 16.30 7.55 -7.17
N ALA A 295 15.59 7.48 -6.04
CA ALA A 295 15.94 6.56 -4.96
C ALA A 295 15.86 5.09 -5.40
N TYR A 296 14.85 4.70 -6.17
CA TYR A 296 14.73 3.34 -6.73
C TYR A 296 15.94 3.00 -7.61
N VAL A 297 16.32 3.87 -8.53
CA VAL A 297 17.48 3.66 -9.41
C VAL A 297 18.76 3.52 -8.58
N ARG A 298 18.97 4.37 -7.60
CA ARG A 298 20.17 4.31 -6.72
C ARG A 298 20.21 2.99 -5.93
N LEU A 299 19.08 2.54 -5.41
CA LEU A 299 19.00 1.26 -4.68
C LEU A 299 19.25 0.04 -5.59
N LEU A 300 18.93 0.15 -6.87
CA LEU A 300 19.20 -0.88 -7.86
C LEU A 300 20.67 -0.91 -8.31
N ASP A 301 21.40 0.19 -8.15
CA ASP A 301 22.82 0.29 -8.47
C ASP A 301 23.71 -0.23 -7.33
N GLY A 302 23.24 -0.31 -6.10
CA GLY A 302 23.92 -0.79 -4.91
C GLY A 302 24.63 0.30 -4.12
#